data_bdd7e7d4a5acc9974c18de3b2eb5e724
#
_entry.id   bdd7e7d4a5acc9974c18de3b2eb5e724
#
_cell.length_a   1.000
_cell.length_b   1.000
_cell.length_c   1.000
_cell.angle_alpha   90.00
_cell.angle_beta   90.00
_cell.angle_gamma   90.00
#
_symmetry.space_group_name_H-M   'P 1'
#
loop_
_entity.id
_entity.type
_entity.pdbx_description
1 polymer ?
#
loop_
_entity_poly.entity_id
_entity_poly.type
_entity_poly.pdbx_seq_one_letter_code
_entity_poly.pdbx_strand_id
1 'polypeptide(L)'
;GGMRQRAALIRTLALKPDILLLDEPFSALDMLTKKSVHDWYLKVMDEIHLSTLFITHDIDEAILLSDRIYLLTGRPGRITEELIIKETKPRDRDFGLTEEFLEYKRHILRHLETTV
;
A
#
# COMPACT_ATOMS: atom_id res chain seq x y z
N GLY A 1 -8.84 7.71 15.64
CA GLY A 1 -8.40 6.78 14.68
C GLY A 1 -8.38 7.23 13.23
N GLY A 2 -9.12 6.50 12.42
CA GLY A 2 -9.08 6.67 10.97
C GLY A 2 -9.54 8.02 10.44
N MET A 3 -10.33 8.77 11.20
CA MET A 3 -10.86 10.07 10.76
C MET A 3 -9.76 11.11 10.56
N ARG A 4 -8.72 11.09 11.39
CA ARG A 4 -7.59 12.01 11.25
C ARG A 4 -6.84 11.76 9.96
N GLN A 5 -6.59 10.49 9.64
CA GLN A 5 -5.89 10.09 8.43
C GLN A 5 -6.71 10.41 7.18
N ARG A 6 -8.02 10.18 7.23
CA ARG A 6 -8.92 10.54 6.14
C ARG A 6 -8.92 12.03 5.89
N ALA A 7 -9.03 12.83 6.96
CA ALA A 7 -9.04 14.28 6.86
C ALA A 7 -7.71 14.81 6.29
N ALA A 8 -6.58 14.24 6.72
CA ALA A 8 -5.27 14.62 6.22
C ALA A 8 -5.14 14.35 4.72
N LEU A 9 -5.60 13.17 4.26
CA LEU A 9 -5.57 12.82 2.85
C LEU A 9 -6.46 13.74 2.03
N ILE A 10 -7.68 14.00 2.49
CA ILE A 10 -8.61 14.90 1.79
C ILE A 10 -8.01 16.29 1.63
N ARG A 11 -7.38 16.83 2.67
CA ARG A 11 -6.72 18.14 2.60
C ARG A 11 -5.61 18.16 1.55
N THR A 12 -4.82 17.08 1.49
CA THR A 12 -3.76 16.98 0.49
C THR A 12 -4.34 16.91 -0.92
N LEU A 13 -5.40 16.12 -1.11
CA LEU A 13 -6.06 15.99 -2.41
C LEU A 13 -6.74 17.29 -2.86
N ALA A 14 -7.22 18.09 -1.92
CA ALA A 14 -7.85 19.38 -2.24
C ALA A 14 -6.86 20.37 -2.89
N LEU A 15 -5.56 20.17 -2.70
CA LEU A 15 -4.53 20.98 -3.34
C LEU A 15 -4.29 20.58 -4.80
N LYS A 16 -4.96 19.55 -5.29
CA LYS A 16 -4.86 19.03 -6.67
C LYS A 16 -3.42 18.74 -7.08
N PRO A 17 -2.71 17.87 -6.34
CA PRO A 17 -1.32 17.54 -6.68
C PRO A 17 -1.24 16.71 -7.94
N ASP A 18 -0.10 16.77 -8.64
CA ASP A 18 0.18 15.90 -9.78
C ASP A 18 0.61 14.51 -9.32
N ILE A 19 1.33 14.45 -8.19
CA ILE A 19 1.82 13.21 -7.59
C ILE A 19 1.53 13.27 -6.10
N LEU A 20 1.09 12.15 -5.54
CA LEU A 20 0.83 12.02 -4.11
C LEU A 20 1.94 11.19 -3.47
N LEU A 21 2.54 11.72 -2.41
CA LEU A 21 3.53 11.00 -1.62
C LEU A 21 2.96 10.70 -0.24
N LEU A 22 2.87 9.43 0.11
CA LEU A 22 2.37 8.97 1.41
C LEU A 22 3.45 8.15 2.11
N ASP A 23 3.91 8.62 3.26
CA ASP A 23 4.94 7.95 4.04
C ASP A 23 4.31 7.35 5.29
N GLU A 24 4.10 6.04 5.27
CA GLU A 24 3.49 5.28 6.35
C GLU A 24 2.22 5.91 6.92
N PRO A 25 1.24 6.26 6.06
CA PRO A 25 0.12 7.08 6.49
C PRO A 25 -0.83 6.39 7.47
N PHE A 26 -0.81 5.06 7.53
CA PHE A 26 -1.74 4.29 8.36
C PHE A 26 -1.06 3.46 9.45
N SER A 27 0.22 3.67 9.67
CA SER A 27 1.02 2.84 10.61
C SER A 27 0.55 2.92 12.06
N ALA A 28 -0.05 4.03 12.46
CA ALA A 28 -0.51 4.24 13.83
C ALA A 28 -1.91 3.65 14.12
N LEU A 29 -2.56 3.08 13.10
CA LEU A 29 -3.93 2.57 13.24
C LEU A 29 -3.94 1.11 13.68
N ASP A 30 -4.97 0.73 14.46
CA ASP A 30 -5.20 -0.68 14.79
C ASP A 30 -5.69 -1.44 13.55
N MET A 31 -5.72 -2.77 13.64
CA MET A 31 -6.02 -3.64 12.50
C MET A 31 -7.39 -3.38 11.87
N LEU A 32 -8.43 -3.23 12.69
CA LEU A 32 -9.79 -3.04 12.18
C LEU A 32 -9.96 -1.66 11.54
N THR A 33 -9.44 -0.64 12.20
CA THR A 33 -9.47 0.73 11.68
C THR A 33 -8.67 0.82 10.39
N LYS A 34 -7.51 0.15 10.33
CA LYS A 34 -6.67 0.11 9.14
C LYS A 34 -7.42 -0.47 7.94
N LYS A 35 -8.15 -1.59 8.13
CA LYS A 35 -8.95 -2.18 7.06
C LYS A 35 -10.01 -1.23 6.53
N SER A 36 -10.72 -0.56 7.43
CA SER A 36 -11.74 0.41 7.06
C SER A 36 -11.16 1.56 6.25
N VAL A 37 -10.01 2.08 6.67
CA VAL A 37 -9.34 3.18 5.97
C VAL A 37 -8.78 2.72 4.63
N HIS A 38 -8.26 1.50 4.53
CA HIS A 38 -7.79 0.93 3.26
C HIS A 38 -8.93 0.84 2.24
N ASP A 39 -10.10 0.34 2.65
CA ASP A 39 -11.26 0.24 1.77
C ASP A 39 -11.67 1.62 1.25
N TRP A 40 -11.70 2.60 2.15
CA TRP A 40 -12.01 3.98 1.79
C TRP A 40 -10.96 4.58 0.84
N TYR A 41 -9.68 4.35 1.14
CA TYR A 41 -8.57 4.83 0.33
C TYR A 41 -8.66 4.30 -1.11
N LEU A 42 -8.91 3.00 -1.26
CA LEU A 42 -9.04 2.38 -2.57
C LEU A 42 -10.20 2.98 -3.39
N LYS A 43 -11.32 3.25 -2.73
CA LYS A 43 -12.46 3.88 -3.41
C LYS A 43 -12.14 5.29 -3.86
N VAL A 44 -11.50 6.08 -3.01
CA VAL A 44 -11.12 7.45 -3.34
C VAL A 44 -10.14 7.47 -4.51
N MET A 45 -9.11 6.63 -4.46
CA MET A 45 -8.08 6.60 -5.49
C MET A 45 -8.58 6.03 -6.81
N ASP A 46 -9.59 5.16 -6.78
CA ASP A 46 -10.24 4.66 -7.98
C ASP A 46 -10.93 5.78 -8.75
N GLU A 47 -11.50 6.75 -8.04
CA GLU A 47 -12.17 7.90 -8.66
C GLU A 47 -11.20 8.97 -9.15
N ILE A 48 -10.11 9.19 -8.42
CA ILE A 48 -9.19 10.31 -8.67
C ILE A 48 -8.10 9.98 -9.68
N HIS A 49 -7.67 8.71 -9.77
CA HIS A 49 -6.62 8.25 -10.69
C HIS A 49 -5.31 9.03 -10.58
N LEU A 50 -4.86 9.26 -9.37
CA LEU A 50 -3.65 10.01 -9.09
C LEU A 50 -2.45 9.08 -8.94
N SER A 51 -1.32 9.43 -9.57
CA SER A 51 -0.07 8.70 -9.36
C SER A 51 0.38 8.87 -7.92
N THR A 52 0.62 7.75 -7.23
CA THR A 52 0.93 7.76 -5.81
C THR A 52 2.16 6.95 -5.51
N LEU A 53 3.08 7.52 -4.73
CA LEU A 53 4.18 6.78 -4.12
C LEU A 53 3.83 6.56 -2.65
N PHE A 54 3.69 5.29 -2.28
CA PHE A 54 3.24 4.88 -0.97
C PHE A 54 4.35 4.12 -0.26
N ILE A 55 4.85 4.66 0.85
CA ILE A 55 5.92 4.03 1.62
C ILE A 55 5.33 3.33 2.82
N THR A 56 5.61 2.03 2.96
CA THR A 56 5.13 1.23 4.08
C THR A 56 6.06 0.05 4.34
N HIS A 57 6.08 -0.42 5.58
CA HIS A 57 6.72 -1.69 5.93
C HIS A 57 5.69 -2.80 6.20
N ASP A 58 4.41 -2.50 5.99
CA ASP A 58 3.33 -3.47 6.09
C ASP A 58 3.14 -4.16 4.74
N ILE A 59 3.50 -5.45 4.68
CA ILE A 59 3.48 -6.21 3.42
C ILE A 59 2.06 -6.35 2.88
N ASP A 60 1.09 -6.64 3.72
CA ASP A 60 -0.30 -6.78 3.31
C ASP A 60 -0.82 -5.48 2.69
N GLU A 61 -0.50 -4.35 3.31
CA GLU A 61 -0.87 -3.03 2.83
C GLU A 61 -0.29 -2.76 1.44
N ALA A 62 0.99 -3.08 1.25
CA ALA A 62 1.65 -2.89 -0.04
C ALA A 62 0.95 -3.68 -1.14
N ILE A 63 0.61 -4.93 -0.89
CA ILE A 63 -0.04 -5.79 -1.88
C ILE A 63 -1.46 -5.30 -2.19
N LEU A 64 -2.22 -4.92 -1.16
CA LEU A 64 -3.61 -4.49 -1.33
C LEU A 64 -3.74 -3.16 -2.04
N LEU A 65 -2.83 -2.23 -1.81
CA LEU A 65 -3.00 -0.84 -2.26
C LEU A 65 -2.18 -0.46 -3.49
N SER A 66 -1.22 -1.28 -3.92
CA SER A 66 -0.27 -0.90 -4.96
C SER A 66 -0.44 -1.68 -6.25
N ASP A 67 -0.12 -1.05 -7.37
CA ASP A 67 0.02 -1.72 -8.66
C ASP A 67 1.42 -2.34 -8.78
N ARG A 68 2.40 -1.70 -8.18
CA ARG A 68 3.81 -2.06 -8.30
C ARG A 68 4.49 -1.85 -6.95
N ILE A 69 5.30 -2.81 -6.55
CA ILE A 69 6.02 -2.75 -5.29
C ILE A 69 7.52 -2.79 -5.56
N TYR A 70 8.24 -1.87 -4.93
CA TYR A 70 9.70 -1.89 -4.95
C TYR A 70 10.20 -2.31 -3.57
N LEU A 71 11.01 -3.35 -3.53
CA LEU A 71 11.58 -3.84 -2.27
C LEU A 71 12.94 -3.19 -2.04
N LEU A 72 13.07 -2.55 -0.89
CA LEU A 72 14.31 -1.92 -0.46
C LEU A 72 14.99 -2.77 0.59
N THR A 73 16.26 -3.10 0.38
CA THR A 73 17.04 -3.88 1.33
C THR A 73 18.44 -3.29 1.45
N GLY A 74 19.14 -3.67 2.52
CA GLY A 74 20.52 -3.26 2.72
C GLY A 74 20.69 -1.94 3.47
N ARG A 75 21.95 -1.62 3.77
CA ARG A 75 22.35 -0.36 4.43
C ARG A 75 23.57 0.20 3.70
N PRO A 76 23.45 1.33 2.93
CA PRO A 76 22.19 2.07 2.74
C PRO A 76 21.15 1.27 1.95
N GLY A 77 19.89 1.60 2.16
CA GLY A 77 18.80 0.94 1.46
C GLY A 77 18.82 1.19 -0.04
N ARG A 78 18.57 0.15 -0.81
CA ARG A 78 18.49 0.25 -2.27
C ARG A 78 17.40 -0.69 -2.77
N ILE A 79 16.88 -0.38 -3.96
CA ILE A 79 15.86 -1.20 -4.59
C ILE A 79 16.52 -2.48 -5.10
N THR A 80 16.06 -3.63 -4.59
CA THR A 80 16.62 -4.93 -4.97
C THR A 80 15.64 -5.79 -5.78
N GLU A 81 14.36 -5.40 -5.83
CA GLU A 81 13.38 -6.10 -6.64
C GLU A 81 12.19 -5.21 -6.94
N GLU A 82 11.57 -5.43 -8.10
CA GLU A 82 10.30 -4.84 -8.50
C GLU A 82 9.28 -5.95 -8.67
N LEU A 83 8.10 -5.79 -8.05
CA LEU A 83 7.03 -6.77 -8.13
C LEU A 83 5.76 -6.08 -8.64
N ILE A 84 5.17 -6.64 -9.70
CA ILE A 84 3.93 -6.13 -10.29
C ILE A 84 2.75 -6.93 -9.77
N ILE A 85 1.76 -6.25 -9.21
CA ILE A 85 0.55 -6.89 -8.71
C ILE A 85 -0.48 -6.88 -9.82
N LYS A 86 -0.84 -8.07 -10.31
CA LYS A 86 -1.71 -8.23 -11.48
C LYS A 86 -3.20 -8.09 -11.17
N GLU A 87 -3.59 -8.22 -9.90
CA GLU A 87 -4.99 -8.09 -9.52
C GLU A 87 -5.48 -6.67 -9.76
N THR A 88 -6.65 -6.54 -10.40
CA THR A 88 -7.23 -5.24 -10.73
C THR A 88 -7.69 -4.50 -9.47
N LYS A 89 -7.49 -3.20 -9.41
CA LYS A 89 -8.03 -2.35 -8.35
C LYS A 89 -9.42 -1.83 -8.73
N PRO A 90 -10.28 -1.52 -7.78
CA PRO A 90 -10.07 -1.64 -6.32
C PRO A 90 -10.12 -3.11 -5.88
N ARG A 91 -9.25 -3.46 -4.95
CA ARG A 91 -9.19 -4.82 -4.41
C ARG A 91 -10.01 -4.87 -3.14
N ASP A 92 -10.92 -5.83 -3.06
CA ASP A 92 -11.76 -5.99 -1.89
C ASP A 92 -11.08 -6.85 -0.81
N ARG A 93 -11.81 -7.08 0.28
CA ARG A 93 -11.30 -7.86 1.41
C ARG A 93 -10.97 -9.30 1.02
N ASP A 94 -11.71 -9.84 0.05
CA ASP A 94 -11.55 -11.23 -0.33
C ASP A 94 -10.23 -11.48 -1.05
N PHE A 95 -9.67 -10.48 -1.71
CA PHE A 95 -8.35 -10.61 -2.32
C PHE A 95 -7.30 -11.00 -1.29
N GLY A 96 -7.36 -10.44 -0.08
CA GLY A 96 -6.42 -10.77 1.00
C GLY A 96 -6.50 -12.20 1.50
N LEU A 97 -7.55 -12.94 1.11
CA LEU A 97 -7.77 -14.34 1.49
C LEU A 97 -7.47 -15.31 0.34
N THR A 98 -7.01 -14.82 -0.80
CA THR A 98 -6.76 -15.66 -1.98
C THR A 98 -5.36 -16.25 -1.97
N GLU A 99 -5.19 -17.33 -2.76
CA GLU A 99 -3.87 -17.93 -2.98
C GLU A 99 -2.92 -16.96 -3.69
N GLU A 100 -3.43 -16.15 -4.62
CA GLU A 100 -2.64 -15.15 -5.34
C GLU A 100 -2.03 -14.15 -4.37
N PHE A 101 -2.80 -13.69 -3.41
CA PHE A 101 -2.30 -12.78 -2.38
C PHE A 101 -1.19 -13.44 -1.56
N LEU A 102 -1.41 -14.68 -1.14
CA LEU A 102 -0.42 -15.43 -0.37
C LEU A 102 0.87 -15.66 -1.16
N GLU A 103 0.77 -15.89 -2.46
CA GLU A 103 1.96 -16.06 -3.30
C GLU A 103 2.79 -14.79 -3.36
N TYR A 104 2.16 -13.63 -3.53
CA TYR A 104 2.85 -12.35 -3.47
C TYR A 104 3.53 -12.16 -2.11
N LYS A 105 2.80 -12.46 -1.04
CA LYS A 105 3.32 -12.29 0.31
C LYS A 105 4.51 -13.22 0.57
N ARG A 106 4.42 -14.48 0.16
CA ARG A 106 5.53 -15.43 0.30
C ARG A 106 6.76 -14.97 -0.47
N HIS A 107 6.56 -14.49 -1.67
CA HIS A 107 7.64 -13.98 -2.51
C HIS A 107 8.38 -12.83 -1.84
N ILE A 108 7.64 -11.86 -1.32
CA ILE A 108 8.21 -10.71 -0.62
C ILE A 108 8.97 -11.15 0.62
N LEU A 109 8.36 -12.02 1.44
CA LEU A 109 9.00 -12.50 2.66
C LEU A 109 10.30 -13.24 2.37
N ARG A 110 10.31 -14.11 1.36
CA ARG A 110 11.51 -14.83 0.98
C ARG A 110 12.62 -13.89 0.53
N HIS A 111 12.26 -12.89 -0.28
CA HIS A 111 13.24 -11.91 -0.76
C HIS A 111 13.86 -11.14 0.41
N LEU A 112 13.04 -10.68 1.34
CA LEU A 112 13.52 -9.93 2.51
C LEU A 112 14.39 -10.79 3.42
N GLU A 113 14.06 -12.07 3.58
CA GLU A 113 14.83 -12.99 4.41
C GLU A 113 16.20 -13.31 3.81
N THR A 114 16.28 -13.46 2.50
CA THR A 114 17.52 -13.86 1.83
C THR A 114 18.49 -12.71 1.58
N THR A 115 18.02 -11.46 1.67
CA THR A 115 18.84 -10.27 1.38
C THR A 115 19.23 -9.47 2.62
N VAL A 116 18.81 -9.92 3.78
CA VAL A 116 19.14 -9.27 5.05
C VAL A 116 20.50 -9.70 5.56
#